data_15e3835f7f64664c4ce7c552bcef0723
#
_entry.id   15e3835f7f64664c4ce7c552bcef0723
#
_cell.length_a   1.000
_cell.length_b   1.000
_cell.length_c   1.000
_cell.angle_alpha   90.00
_cell.angle_beta   90.00
_cell.angle_gamma   90.00
#
_symmetry.space_group_name_H-M   'P 1'
#
loop_
_entity.id
_entity.type
_entity.pdbx_description
1 polymer ?
#
loop_
_entity_poly.entity_id
_entity_poly.type
_entity_poly.pdbx_seq_one_letter_code
_entity_poly.pdbx_strand_id
1 'polypeptide(L)'
;CVIDKLGRIGARKGWDAVSSNGAAVLGSSRGIETVFEFVDTSGSIVVISAGNNKIFKGTGTLVDITPSGYSPSANNWKCVTFNNHLYMVQSGHVPLIATDESGSFVLEVITAHTGYSGTVPQGNEALAAFGKLWVTDLVGNKHTVYWSDTLDGSKWSGGATGNLNLTTVWPTGNDEV
;
A
#
# COMPACT_ATOMS: atom_id res chain seq x y z
N CYS A 1 10.38 -22.90 -18.01
CA CYS A 1 10.16 -23.98 -18.97
C CYS A 1 8.66 -24.24 -19.06
N VAL A 2 8.18 -24.50 -20.26
CA VAL A 2 6.77 -24.77 -20.56
C VAL A 2 6.69 -26.16 -21.20
N ILE A 3 5.73 -26.95 -20.77
CA ILE A 3 5.40 -28.24 -21.41
C ILE A 3 4.25 -27.93 -22.39
N ASP A 4 4.47 -28.21 -23.67
CA ASP A 4 3.43 -28.04 -24.68
C ASP A 4 2.43 -29.23 -24.66
N LYS A 5 1.36 -29.15 -25.47
CA LYS A 5 0.32 -30.17 -25.56
C LYS A 5 0.84 -31.56 -26.02
N LEU A 6 2.06 -31.62 -26.52
CA LEU A 6 2.72 -32.86 -26.96
C LEU A 6 3.76 -33.36 -25.95
N GLY A 7 3.83 -32.76 -24.76
CA GLY A 7 4.77 -33.14 -23.71
C GLY A 7 6.21 -32.69 -23.97
N ARG A 8 6.46 -31.83 -24.94
CA ARG A 8 7.81 -31.31 -25.20
C ARG A 8 8.13 -30.18 -24.25
N ILE A 9 9.33 -30.19 -23.72
CA ILE A 9 9.85 -29.14 -22.86
C ILE A 9 10.46 -28.06 -23.75
N GLY A 10 9.92 -26.84 -23.69
CA GLY A 10 10.42 -25.68 -24.41
C GLY A 10 10.87 -24.57 -23.48
N ALA A 11 11.64 -23.62 -24.00
CA ALA A 11 11.92 -22.38 -23.31
C ALA A 11 10.60 -21.60 -23.14
N ARG A 12 10.44 -20.97 -21.97
CA ARG A 12 9.32 -20.05 -21.75
C ARG A 12 9.44 -18.90 -22.75
N LYS A 13 8.31 -18.52 -23.36
CA LYS A 13 8.28 -17.30 -24.18
C LYS A 13 8.75 -16.11 -23.33
N GLY A 14 9.50 -15.24 -23.93
CA GLY A 14 9.93 -13.98 -23.30
C GLY A 14 8.74 -13.17 -22.82
N TRP A 15 9.00 -12.25 -21.92
CA TRP A 15 8.02 -11.28 -21.45
C TRP A 15 8.04 -10.05 -22.37
N ASP A 16 6.89 -9.61 -22.79
CA ASP A 16 6.77 -8.32 -23.47
C ASP A 16 6.67 -7.21 -22.42
N ALA A 17 7.29 -6.07 -22.71
CA ALA A 17 7.18 -4.91 -21.83
C ALA A 17 5.77 -4.35 -21.86
N VAL A 18 5.14 -4.26 -20.68
CA VAL A 18 3.80 -3.65 -20.53
C VAL A 18 3.88 -2.12 -20.60
N SER A 19 5.02 -1.54 -20.19
CA SER A 19 5.22 -0.09 -20.16
C SER A 19 6.24 0.35 -21.19
N SER A 20 5.91 1.41 -21.95
CA SER A 20 6.78 2.00 -22.97
C SER A 20 8.03 2.69 -22.39
N ASN A 21 7.96 3.15 -21.13
CA ASN A 21 9.05 3.88 -20.46
C ASN A 21 9.60 3.17 -19.21
N GLY A 22 9.21 1.91 -18.97
CA GLY A 22 9.56 1.19 -17.75
C GLY A 22 11.05 1.14 -17.48
N ALA A 23 11.87 0.86 -18.50
CA ALA A 23 13.32 0.83 -18.36
C ALA A 23 13.92 2.19 -17.98
N ALA A 24 13.36 3.29 -18.49
CA ALA A 24 13.86 4.63 -18.21
C ALA A 24 13.54 5.08 -16.76
N VAL A 25 12.34 4.74 -16.25
CA VAL A 25 11.92 5.19 -14.92
C VAL A 25 12.33 4.25 -13.80
N LEU A 26 12.50 2.96 -14.08
CA LEU A 26 12.90 1.95 -13.10
C LEU A 26 14.43 1.76 -13.00
N GLY A 27 15.17 2.14 -14.03
CA GLY A 27 16.61 1.84 -14.12
C GLY A 27 16.89 0.37 -14.44
N SER A 28 18.17 0.02 -14.55
CA SER A 28 18.62 -1.27 -15.10
C SER A 28 18.56 -2.46 -14.15
N SER A 29 18.35 -2.27 -12.87
CA SER A 29 18.55 -3.32 -11.86
C SER A 29 17.41 -3.54 -10.88
N ARG A 30 16.28 -2.86 -11.05
CA ARG A 30 15.17 -2.95 -10.09
C ARG A 30 13.85 -3.14 -10.80
N GLY A 31 13.03 -4.04 -10.27
CA GLY A 31 11.71 -4.39 -10.77
C GLY A 31 10.58 -3.68 -10.03
N ILE A 32 9.40 -3.85 -10.55
CA ILE A 32 8.17 -3.58 -9.82
C ILE A 32 7.99 -4.67 -8.76
N GLU A 33 7.74 -4.27 -7.53
CA GLU A 33 7.61 -5.14 -6.36
C GLU A 33 6.16 -5.37 -5.99
N THR A 34 5.30 -4.40 -6.27
CA THR A 34 3.85 -4.54 -6.10
C THR A 34 3.08 -3.83 -7.21
N VAL A 35 1.92 -4.36 -7.52
CA VAL A 35 0.93 -3.75 -8.41
C VAL A 35 -0.42 -3.82 -7.74
N PHE A 36 -1.13 -2.71 -7.74
CA PHE A 36 -2.46 -2.60 -7.15
C PHE A 36 -3.40 -1.86 -8.08
N GLU A 37 -4.63 -2.32 -8.15
CA GLU A 37 -5.72 -1.68 -8.88
C GLU A 37 -6.60 -0.92 -7.90
N PHE A 38 -6.72 0.38 -8.13
CA PHE A 38 -7.62 1.25 -7.38
C PHE A 38 -8.77 1.68 -8.29
N VAL A 39 -9.99 1.51 -7.83
CA VAL A 39 -11.18 2.00 -8.53
C VAL A 39 -11.58 3.31 -7.84
N ASP A 40 -11.56 4.38 -8.60
CA ASP A 40 -11.93 5.70 -8.12
C ASP A 40 -13.46 5.88 -7.96
N THR A 41 -13.88 7.02 -7.46
CA THR A 41 -15.30 7.33 -7.22
C THR A 41 -16.13 7.42 -8.52
N SER A 42 -15.49 7.61 -9.66
CA SER A 42 -16.13 7.63 -10.98
C SER A 42 -16.27 6.23 -11.60
N GLY A 43 -15.66 5.21 -10.99
CA GLY A 43 -15.56 3.86 -11.52
C GLY A 43 -14.37 3.67 -12.48
N SER A 44 -13.49 4.66 -12.61
CA SER A 44 -12.28 4.54 -13.42
C SER A 44 -11.22 3.74 -12.68
N ILE A 45 -10.49 2.92 -13.43
CA ILE A 45 -9.43 2.07 -12.88
C ILE A 45 -8.09 2.80 -12.95
N VAL A 46 -7.45 2.95 -11.81
CA VAL A 46 -6.09 3.47 -11.69
C VAL A 46 -5.17 2.34 -11.27
N VAL A 47 -4.23 1.98 -12.13
CA VAL A 47 -3.20 0.99 -11.80
C VAL A 47 -2.02 1.70 -11.18
N ILE A 48 -1.65 1.25 -9.97
CA ILE A 48 -0.55 1.77 -9.19
C ILE A 48 0.48 0.66 -9.06
N SER A 49 1.73 1.01 -9.22
CA SER A 49 2.84 0.08 -9.03
C SER A 49 3.94 0.74 -8.21
N ALA A 50 4.62 -0.04 -7.39
CA ALA A 50 5.73 0.45 -6.59
C ALA A 50 6.97 -0.43 -6.81
N GLY A 51 8.11 0.22 -6.88
CA GLY A 51 9.40 -0.42 -7.04
C GLY A 51 10.49 0.62 -7.21
N ASN A 52 11.73 0.20 -7.00
CA ASN A 52 12.89 1.07 -7.13
C ASN A 52 12.84 2.36 -6.28
N ASN A 53 12.27 2.27 -5.10
CA ASN A 53 12.06 3.40 -4.18
C ASN A 53 11.11 4.48 -4.74
N LYS A 54 10.24 4.09 -5.66
CA LYS A 54 9.28 4.97 -6.32
C LYS A 54 7.92 4.34 -6.45
N ILE A 55 6.93 5.19 -6.63
CA ILE A 55 5.54 4.79 -6.86
C ILE A 55 5.09 5.39 -8.19
N PHE A 56 4.45 4.57 -8.99
CA PHE A 56 4.04 4.92 -10.34
C PHE A 56 2.55 4.71 -10.54
N LYS A 57 1.99 5.53 -11.43
CA LYS A 57 0.63 5.39 -11.94
C LYS A 57 0.67 5.05 -13.43
N GLY A 58 -0.24 4.16 -13.86
CA GLY A 58 -0.47 3.83 -15.26
C GLY A 58 0.05 2.44 -15.67
N THR A 59 -0.27 2.06 -16.89
CA THR A 59 0.13 0.77 -17.49
C THR A 59 0.97 0.96 -18.74
N GLY A 60 0.53 1.79 -19.69
CA GLY A 60 1.28 2.02 -20.95
C GLY A 60 2.50 2.93 -20.77
N THR A 61 2.33 4.01 -20.04
CA THR A 61 3.41 4.92 -19.62
C THR A 61 3.33 5.08 -18.12
N LEU A 62 4.42 4.77 -17.43
CA LEU A 62 4.50 4.93 -15.98
C LEU A 62 4.77 6.40 -15.64
N VAL A 63 3.94 6.98 -14.81
CA VAL A 63 4.10 8.34 -14.27
C VAL A 63 4.53 8.23 -12.81
N ASP A 64 5.66 8.84 -12.46
CA ASP A 64 6.14 8.90 -11.08
C ASP A 64 5.19 9.79 -10.26
N ILE A 65 4.58 9.21 -9.24
CA ILE A 65 3.65 9.88 -8.32
C ILE A 65 4.16 9.84 -6.88
N THR A 66 5.42 9.50 -6.67
CA THR A 66 6.03 9.47 -5.34
C THR A 66 5.90 10.83 -4.67
N PRO A 67 5.30 10.95 -3.49
CA PRO A 67 5.21 12.24 -2.80
C PRO A 67 6.58 12.85 -2.56
N SER A 68 6.68 14.17 -2.71
CA SER A 68 7.93 14.90 -2.53
C SER A 68 8.52 14.66 -1.12
N GLY A 69 9.78 14.31 -1.06
CA GLY A 69 10.47 14.00 0.20
C GLY A 69 10.17 12.64 0.80
N TYR A 70 9.28 11.85 0.20
CA TYR A 70 9.03 10.47 0.63
C TYR A 70 10.04 9.53 -0.02
N SER A 71 10.71 8.73 0.79
CA SER A 71 11.75 7.79 0.33
C SER A 71 11.42 6.38 0.79
N PRO A 72 10.60 5.65 0.05
CA PRO A 72 10.31 4.25 0.39
C PRO A 72 11.61 3.43 0.27
N SER A 73 11.88 2.61 1.27
CA SER A 73 13.12 1.84 1.34
C SER A 73 12.92 0.35 1.49
N ALA A 74 11.73 -0.06 1.89
CA ALA A 74 11.35 -1.46 1.98
C ALA A 74 10.61 -1.89 0.70
N ASN A 75 10.52 -3.18 0.48
CA ASN A 75 9.86 -3.79 -0.68
C ASN A 75 8.55 -4.52 -0.34
N ASN A 76 8.07 -4.37 0.88
CA ASN A 76 6.87 -5.03 1.36
C ASN A 76 5.70 -4.05 1.43
N TRP A 77 5.15 -3.70 0.29
CA TRP A 77 3.98 -2.84 0.19
C TRP A 77 2.69 -3.62 0.43
N LYS A 78 1.82 -3.06 1.26
CA LYS A 78 0.42 -3.48 1.37
C LYS A 78 -0.47 -2.32 0.96
N CYS A 79 -1.47 -2.64 0.16
CA CYS A 79 -2.42 -1.67 -0.36
C CYS A 79 -3.84 -2.11 0.04
N VAL A 80 -4.63 -1.19 0.53
CA VAL A 80 -6.01 -1.45 0.92
C VAL A 80 -6.89 -0.27 0.53
N THR A 81 -8.04 -0.55 -0.06
CA THR A 81 -9.06 0.46 -0.32
C THR A 81 -10.03 0.51 0.85
N PHE A 82 -10.25 1.70 1.37
CA PHE A 82 -11.20 1.94 2.44
C PHE A 82 -11.87 3.29 2.27
N ASN A 83 -13.20 3.29 2.26
CA ASN A 83 -14.04 4.49 2.12
C ASN A 83 -13.60 5.42 0.97
N ASN A 84 -13.49 4.85 -0.24
CA ASN A 84 -13.08 5.54 -1.49
C ASN A 84 -11.64 6.08 -1.50
N HIS A 85 -10.83 5.76 -0.50
CA HIS A 85 -9.40 6.10 -0.47
C HIS A 85 -8.57 4.84 -0.58
N LEU A 86 -7.41 4.96 -1.21
CA LEU A 86 -6.38 3.95 -1.18
C LEU A 86 -5.38 4.28 -0.07
N TYR A 87 -5.09 3.30 0.77
CA TYR A 87 -4.03 3.38 1.77
C TYR A 87 -2.91 2.44 1.37
N MET A 88 -1.68 2.93 1.42
CA MET A 88 -0.49 2.15 1.16
C MET A 88 0.40 2.17 2.40
N VAL A 89 0.69 1.00 2.93
CA VAL A 89 1.55 0.85 4.11
C VAL A 89 2.81 0.09 3.75
N GLN A 90 3.86 0.43 4.44
CA GLN A 90 5.17 -0.20 4.34
C GLN A 90 5.84 -0.14 5.72
N SER A 91 6.46 -1.22 6.12
CA SER A 91 7.07 -1.34 7.44
C SER A 91 8.05 -0.18 7.75
N GLY A 92 7.83 0.49 8.88
CA GLY A 92 8.69 1.57 9.35
C GLY A 92 8.55 2.90 8.59
N HIS A 93 7.56 3.01 7.68
CA HIS A 93 7.28 4.24 6.95
C HIS A 93 5.90 4.80 7.30
N VAL A 94 5.78 6.12 7.24
CA VAL A 94 4.48 6.78 7.37
C VAL A 94 3.60 6.32 6.20
N PRO A 95 2.38 5.83 6.45
CA PRO A 95 1.46 5.44 5.39
C PRO A 95 1.16 6.55 4.40
N LEU A 96 0.85 6.14 3.17
CA LEU A 96 0.35 7.02 2.13
C LEU A 96 -1.15 6.88 1.99
N ILE A 97 -1.80 7.94 1.55
CA ILE A 97 -3.20 7.97 1.17
C ILE A 97 -3.34 8.50 -0.25
N ALA A 98 -4.17 7.85 -1.04
CA ALA A 98 -4.56 8.37 -2.33
C ALA A 98 -6.06 8.69 -2.35
N THR A 99 -6.37 9.85 -2.88
CA THR A 99 -7.73 10.37 -3.03
C THR A 99 -8.02 10.69 -4.49
N ASP A 100 -9.28 10.70 -4.85
CA ASP A 100 -9.76 11.11 -6.17
C ASP A 100 -11.02 11.99 -6.05
N GLU A 101 -11.05 12.84 -5.04
CA GLU A 101 -12.26 13.61 -4.69
C GLU A 101 -12.66 14.66 -5.75
N SER A 102 -11.79 14.99 -6.68
CA SER A 102 -12.02 16.00 -7.71
C SER A 102 -11.81 15.50 -9.15
N GLY A 103 -11.81 14.17 -9.35
CA GLY A 103 -11.47 13.55 -10.64
C GLY A 103 -9.98 13.63 -10.96
N SER A 104 -9.17 13.95 -9.95
CA SER A 104 -7.71 13.97 -10.07
C SER A 104 -7.12 13.08 -8.99
N PHE A 105 -6.52 11.98 -9.40
CA PHE A 105 -5.84 11.08 -8.48
C PHE A 105 -4.62 11.76 -7.85
N VAL A 106 -4.64 11.92 -6.54
CA VAL A 106 -3.54 12.51 -5.74
C VAL A 106 -3.06 11.46 -4.74
N LEU A 107 -1.76 11.22 -4.72
CA LEU A 107 -1.09 10.40 -3.71
C LEU A 107 -0.26 11.30 -2.80
N GLU A 108 -0.47 11.23 -1.51
CA GLU A 108 0.23 12.03 -0.52
C GLU A 108 0.58 11.24 0.74
N VAL A 109 1.48 11.76 1.54
CA VAL A 109 1.74 11.21 2.88
C VAL A 109 0.52 11.50 3.75
N ILE A 110 0.02 10.49 4.45
CA ILE A 110 -1.23 10.62 5.22
C ILE A 110 -1.22 11.78 6.22
N THR A 111 -0.06 12.15 6.74
CA THR A 111 0.10 13.30 7.66
C THR A 111 -0.10 14.66 6.99
N ALA A 112 -0.06 14.71 5.67
CA ALA A 112 -0.35 15.92 4.89
C ALA A 112 -1.82 16.01 4.47
N HIS A 113 -2.57 14.93 4.65
CA HIS A 113 -3.96 14.85 4.23
C HIS A 113 -4.86 15.77 5.08
N THR A 114 -5.77 16.45 4.41
CA THR A 114 -6.77 17.30 5.08
C THR A 114 -7.67 16.45 5.97
N GLY A 115 -7.75 16.81 7.24
CA GLY A 115 -8.53 16.05 8.24
C GLY A 115 -7.73 14.98 9.01
N TYR A 116 -6.45 14.77 8.64
CA TYR A 116 -5.57 13.91 9.43
C TYR A 116 -5.51 14.31 10.90
N SER A 117 -5.51 13.33 11.78
CA SER A 117 -5.31 13.58 13.21
C SER A 117 -4.64 12.40 13.92
N GLY A 118 -3.89 12.71 14.98
CA GLY A 118 -3.23 11.72 15.83
C GLY A 118 -1.89 11.24 15.31
N THR A 119 -1.50 10.02 15.70
CA THR A 119 -0.26 9.38 15.26
C THR A 119 -0.62 8.11 14.51
N VAL A 120 -0.42 8.13 13.18
CA VAL A 120 -0.66 6.96 12.34
C VAL A 120 0.37 5.87 12.66
N PRO A 121 -0.06 4.62 12.88
CA PRO A 121 0.87 3.52 13.09
C PRO A 121 1.63 3.18 11.80
N GLN A 122 2.94 2.96 11.91
CA GLN A 122 3.81 2.57 10.80
C GLN A 122 3.95 1.05 10.75
N GLY A 123 2.85 0.39 10.43
CA GLY A 123 2.77 -1.07 10.36
C GLY A 123 3.11 -1.62 8.98
N ASN A 124 3.24 -2.93 8.93
CA ASN A 124 3.50 -3.67 7.71
C ASN A 124 2.25 -4.34 7.13
N GLU A 125 1.19 -4.45 7.92
CA GLU A 125 -0.08 -5.02 7.50
C GLU A 125 -1.21 -4.03 7.71
N ALA A 126 -2.14 -3.98 6.76
CA ALA A 126 -3.35 -3.18 6.85
C ALA A 126 -4.56 -3.95 6.35
N LEU A 127 -5.70 -3.72 6.99
CA LEU A 127 -6.99 -4.33 6.65
C LEU A 127 -8.12 -3.33 6.80
N ALA A 128 -9.00 -3.25 5.82
CA ALA A 128 -10.27 -2.53 5.95
C ALA A 128 -11.36 -3.50 6.40
N ALA A 129 -11.86 -3.31 7.60
CA ALA A 129 -12.91 -4.15 8.16
C ALA A 129 -13.74 -3.40 9.21
N PHE A 130 -15.02 -3.75 9.33
CA PHE A 130 -15.94 -3.20 10.35
C PHE A 130 -16.00 -1.67 10.36
N GLY A 131 -15.91 -1.06 9.18
CA GLY A 131 -15.94 0.40 9.05
C GLY A 131 -14.70 1.11 9.58
N LYS A 132 -13.56 0.45 9.67
CA LYS A 132 -12.29 0.98 10.16
C LYS A 132 -11.11 0.48 9.33
N LEU A 133 -10.05 1.26 9.32
CA LEU A 133 -8.74 0.83 8.86
C LEU A 133 -7.95 0.27 10.05
N TRP A 134 -7.54 -0.98 9.94
CA TRP A 134 -6.73 -1.69 10.94
C TRP A 134 -5.30 -1.75 10.47
N VAL A 135 -4.35 -1.54 11.38
CA VAL A 135 -2.92 -1.61 11.09
C VAL A 135 -2.24 -2.43 12.18
N THR A 136 -1.37 -3.35 11.76
CA THR A 136 -0.64 -4.28 12.62
C THR A 136 0.82 -4.43 12.18
N ASP A 137 1.57 -5.28 12.87
CA ASP A 137 2.96 -5.60 12.58
C ASP A 137 3.87 -4.35 12.54
N LEU A 138 3.78 -3.53 13.60
CA LEU A 138 4.64 -2.36 13.74
C LEU A 138 6.05 -2.75 14.13
N VAL A 139 7.03 -2.06 13.60
CA VAL A 139 8.43 -2.21 14.03
C VAL A 139 8.56 -1.95 15.53
N GLY A 140 9.03 -2.95 16.26
CA GLY A 140 9.19 -2.89 17.73
C GLY A 140 7.89 -3.01 18.54
N ASN A 141 6.74 -3.22 17.91
CA ASN A 141 5.44 -3.39 18.59
C ASN A 141 4.50 -4.33 17.82
N LYS A 142 4.94 -5.53 17.56
CA LYS A 142 4.21 -6.52 16.76
C LYS A 142 2.97 -7.12 17.43
N HIS A 143 2.82 -6.91 18.72
CA HIS A 143 1.70 -7.44 19.50
C HIS A 143 0.52 -6.48 19.59
N THR A 144 0.58 -5.32 18.94
CA THR A 144 -0.48 -4.31 19.05
C THR A 144 -1.20 -4.13 17.73
N VAL A 145 -2.52 -4.20 17.79
CA VAL A 145 -3.44 -3.87 16.70
C VAL A 145 -3.94 -2.45 16.92
N TYR A 146 -3.88 -1.62 15.90
CA TYR A 146 -4.42 -0.26 15.89
C TYR A 146 -5.59 -0.15 14.94
N TRP A 147 -6.54 0.74 15.23
CA TRP A 147 -7.63 1.04 14.31
C TRP A 147 -7.95 2.53 14.24
N SER A 148 -8.32 2.96 13.04
CA SER A 148 -8.74 4.33 12.74
C SER A 148 -10.12 4.66 13.31
N ASP A 149 -10.55 5.90 13.16
CA ASP A 149 -11.93 6.28 13.39
C ASP A 149 -12.88 5.58 12.39
N THR A 150 -14.17 5.62 12.70
CA THR A 150 -15.20 5.00 11.86
C THR A 150 -15.31 5.74 10.53
N LEU A 151 -15.23 5.00 9.42
CA LEU A 151 -15.28 5.48 8.05
C LEU A 151 -14.21 6.52 7.68
N ASP A 152 -13.18 6.69 8.50
CA ASP A 152 -12.10 7.62 8.24
C ASP A 152 -10.74 7.02 8.62
N GLY A 153 -10.01 6.51 7.63
CA GLY A 153 -8.69 5.91 7.81
C GLY A 153 -7.57 6.92 8.03
N SER A 154 -7.84 8.22 7.93
CA SER A 154 -6.86 9.29 8.21
C SER A 154 -6.85 9.73 9.68
N LYS A 155 -7.86 9.37 10.46
CA LYS A 155 -7.98 9.76 11.87
C LYS A 155 -7.53 8.66 12.80
N TRP A 156 -6.53 8.98 13.62
CA TRP A 156 -5.88 8.09 14.59
C TRP A 156 -5.91 8.62 16.03
N SER A 157 -6.73 9.67 16.29
CA SER A 157 -6.97 10.20 17.63
C SER A 157 -8.40 10.65 17.78
N GLY A 158 -8.97 10.45 18.98
CA GLY A 158 -10.36 10.79 19.28
C GLY A 158 -11.37 9.82 18.62
N GLY A 159 -12.65 10.14 18.71
CA GLY A 159 -13.71 9.34 18.11
C GLY A 159 -13.70 7.88 18.57
N ALA A 160 -13.80 6.98 17.60
CA ALA A 160 -13.80 5.53 17.82
C ALA A 160 -12.44 4.87 17.52
N THR A 161 -11.35 5.66 17.49
CA THR A 161 -9.98 5.13 17.32
C THR A 161 -9.53 4.36 18.56
N GLY A 162 -8.52 3.51 18.38
CA GLY A 162 -7.93 2.81 19.51
C GLY A 162 -6.84 1.83 19.14
N ASN A 163 -6.39 1.11 20.14
CA ASN A 163 -5.46 0.01 19.98
C ASN A 163 -5.71 -1.07 21.02
N LEU A 164 -5.22 -2.26 20.74
CA LEU A 164 -5.23 -3.39 21.66
C LEU A 164 -3.87 -4.06 21.63
N ASN A 165 -3.23 -4.10 22.78
CA ASN A 165 -2.01 -4.89 22.94
C ASN A 165 -2.39 -6.32 23.35
N LEU A 166 -2.15 -7.28 22.48
CA LEU A 166 -2.51 -8.67 22.69
C LEU A 166 -1.75 -9.35 23.82
N THR A 167 -0.58 -8.83 24.21
CA THR A 167 0.15 -9.37 25.38
C THR A 167 -0.64 -9.17 26.69
N THR A 168 -1.54 -8.19 26.72
CA THR A 168 -2.40 -7.96 27.88
C THR A 168 -3.61 -8.89 27.93
N VAL A 169 -3.99 -9.45 26.77
CA VAL A 169 -5.12 -10.38 26.61
C VAL A 169 -4.65 -11.82 26.72
N TRP A 170 -3.48 -12.12 26.17
CA TRP A 170 -2.84 -13.44 26.17
C TRP A 170 -1.54 -13.41 26.95
N PRO A 171 -1.52 -13.92 28.20
CA PRO A 171 -0.34 -13.86 29.06
C PRO A 171 0.87 -14.66 28.57
N THR A 172 0.69 -15.55 27.60
CA THR A 172 1.77 -16.35 27.04
C THR A 172 2.76 -15.54 26.16
N GLY A 173 2.37 -14.32 25.76
CA GLY A 173 3.30 -13.28 25.33
C GLY A 173 4.09 -13.48 24.05
N ASN A 174 3.87 -14.56 23.30
CA ASN A 174 4.70 -14.92 22.15
C ASN A 174 3.98 -14.83 20.80
N ASP A 175 2.72 -14.42 20.77
CA ASP A 175 1.99 -14.31 19.51
C ASP A 175 2.19 -12.92 18.90
N GLU A 176 2.75 -12.88 17.71
CA GLU A 176 2.88 -11.68 16.86
C GLU A 176 1.64 -11.56 15.95
N VAL A 177 1.25 -10.36 15.61
CA VAL A 177 0.11 -10.04 14.73
C VAL A 177 0.63 -9.48 13.42
#